data_3e8441492225bdd2051a4b2bebb1f14e
#
_entry.id   3e8441492225bdd2051a4b2bebb1f14e
#
_cell.length_a   1.000
_cell.length_b   1.000
_cell.length_c   1.000
_cell.angle_alpha   90.00
_cell.angle_beta   90.00
_cell.angle_gamma   90.00
#
_symmetry.space_group_name_H-M   'P 1'
#
loop_
_entity.id
_entity.type
_entity.pdbx_description
1 polymer ?
#
loop_
_entity_poly.entity_id
_entity_poly.type
_entity_poly.pdbx_seq_one_letter_code
_entity_poly.pdbx_strand_id
1 'polypeptide(L)'
;MPKAKNGDFKKDFSEDETVEFEELWGYVFYKRENSYTPDLPLTDIGYFTEAISAFSEVPATPPKEKYFSDCPAKVHLVTSCDSRSQTHLLLLPELPLRNKIIDGLIEASKTYDGLQVDWELVSPEDDENFIEFLKILKSKLGEKTLSIAIPARIRTLSKDAYNYEKLAKVADKIIIMAYDEHWATSKPGPIASTDWCKKISDYAKSQIPPEKLVMGLSFYGRAWRDDTLGGKAYIYPTLQKIMEENKIKNHRRDEYGVPSFTITKKLNITAFYDDETSLFVRTKMYAKNEIKALSFWRVGQEDEAYWKHLKIKETEENK
;
A
#
# COMPACT_ATOMS: atom_id res chain seq x y z
N MET A 1 -2.90 -12.83 -27.53
CA MET A 1 -2.01 -12.24 -26.50
C MET A 1 -1.21 -11.14 -27.16
N PRO A 2 -1.18 -9.90 -26.66
CA PRO A 2 -0.18 -8.95 -27.12
C PRO A 2 1.18 -9.53 -26.74
N LYS A 3 2.06 -9.73 -27.71
CA LYS A 3 3.46 -10.04 -27.47
C LYS A 3 4.02 -8.84 -26.70
N ALA A 4 4.41 -9.02 -25.44
CA ALA A 4 5.28 -8.08 -24.77
C ALA A 4 6.47 -7.88 -25.72
N LYS A 5 6.70 -6.65 -26.18
CA LYS A 5 7.92 -6.29 -26.87
C LYS A 5 9.04 -6.65 -25.92
N ASN A 6 9.95 -7.53 -26.33
CA ASN A 6 11.21 -7.72 -25.64
C ASN A 6 11.95 -6.38 -25.72
N GLY A 7 11.71 -5.49 -24.78
CA GLY A 7 12.61 -4.40 -24.50
C GLY A 7 13.80 -5.02 -23.77
N ASP A 8 15.00 -4.86 -24.30
CA ASP A 8 16.23 -5.22 -23.59
C ASP A 8 16.37 -4.29 -22.39
N PHE A 9 15.72 -4.66 -21.25
CA PHE A 9 15.94 -3.94 -20.00
C PHE A 9 17.44 -3.93 -19.70
N LYS A 10 18.01 -2.75 -19.58
CA LYS A 10 19.37 -2.56 -19.09
C LYS A 10 19.29 -2.01 -17.67
N LYS A 11 19.85 -2.75 -16.72
CA LYS A 11 20.02 -2.27 -15.35
C LYS A 11 20.92 -1.03 -15.40
N ASP A 12 20.39 0.13 -15.07
CA ASP A 12 21.05 1.44 -15.14
C ASP A 12 21.43 2.00 -13.74
N PHE A 13 21.57 1.11 -12.76
CA PHE A 13 21.94 1.46 -11.41
C PHE A 13 22.94 0.46 -10.84
N SER A 14 23.79 0.94 -9.91
CA SER A 14 24.74 0.11 -9.18
C SER A 14 24.09 -0.58 -7.98
N GLU A 15 24.76 -1.61 -7.46
CA GLU A 15 24.28 -2.34 -6.26
C GLU A 15 24.31 -1.48 -4.99
N ASP A 16 25.17 -0.44 -4.97
CA ASP A 16 25.32 0.47 -3.84
C ASP A 16 24.52 1.78 -4.02
N GLU A 17 23.80 1.93 -5.15
CA GLU A 17 23.00 3.12 -5.38
C GLU A 17 21.82 3.18 -4.42
N THR A 18 21.66 4.30 -3.74
CA THR A 18 20.59 4.52 -2.77
C THR A 18 19.76 5.75 -3.13
N VAL A 19 18.52 5.76 -2.70
CA VAL A 19 17.61 6.90 -2.81
C VAL A 19 17.06 7.26 -1.43
N GLU A 20 16.96 8.56 -1.15
CA GLU A 20 16.56 9.09 0.13
C GLU A 20 15.12 9.60 0.09
N PHE A 21 14.33 9.29 1.13
CA PHE A 21 12.98 9.77 1.35
C PHE A 21 12.84 10.37 2.74
N GLU A 22 11.92 11.29 2.91
CA GLU A 22 11.59 11.88 4.21
C GLU A 22 10.86 10.86 5.10
N GLU A 23 9.98 10.04 4.51
CA GLU A 23 9.24 9.00 5.22
C GLU A 23 9.20 7.69 4.44
N LEU A 24 9.32 6.58 5.18
CA LEU A 24 9.18 5.22 4.68
C LEU A 24 8.18 4.48 5.58
N TRP A 25 7.03 4.13 5.03
CA TRP A 25 5.93 3.47 5.72
C TRP A 25 5.92 1.97 5.41
N GLY A 26 5.94 1.12 6.44
CA GLY A 26 5.81 -0.34 6.29
C GLY A 26 4.49 -0.84 6.85
N TYR A 27 3.86 -1.82 6.21
CA TYR A 27 2.64 -2.43 6.74
C TYR A 27 2.93 -3.78 7.40
N VAL A 28 2.43 -3.96 8.61
CA VAL A 28 2.58 -5.18 9.42
C VAL A 28 1.21 -5.67 9.84
N PHE A 29 0.98 -6.98 9.75
CA PHE A 29 -0.30 -7.60 10.12
C PHE A 29 -0.25 -8.21 11.51
N TYR A 30 -1.38 -8.18 12.20
CA TYR A 30 -1.63 -8.96 13.40
C TYR A 30 -1.31 -10.44 13.18
N LYS A 31 -0.63 -11.07 14.13
CA LYS A 31 -0.06 -12.43 14.04
C LYS A 31 1.07 -12.58 13.00
N ARG A 32 1.61 -11.49 12.49
CA ARG A 32 2.77 -11.45 11.58
C ARG A 32 3.79 -10.40 12.00
N GLU A 33 3.80 -10.01 13.27
CA GLU A 33 4.66 -8.97 13.82
C GLU A 33 6.15 -9.30 13.65
N ASN A 34 6.48 -10.59 13.61
CA ASN A 34 7.84 -11.09 13.33
C ASN A 34 8.33 -10.81 11.89
N SER A 35 7.49 -10.28 11.01
CA SER A 35 7.93 -9.80 9.70
C SER A 35 8.64 -8.45 9.76
N TYR A 36 8.49 -7.72 10.86
CA TYR A 36 9.18 -6.46 11.10
C TYR A 36 10.41 -6.70 11.98
N THR A 37 11.50 -6.04 11.65
CA THR A 37 12.70 -5.94 12.50
C THR A 37 13.12 -4.47 12.62
N PRO A 38 13.64 -4.02 13.78
CA PRO A 38 13.97 -2.60 14.03
C PRO A 38 15.06 -2.01 13.14
N ASP A 39 15.81 -2.84 12.43
CA ASP A 39 16.86 -2.44 11.48
C ASP A 39 16.31 -2.05 10.08
N LEU A 40 15.03 -2.32 9.81
CA LEU A 40 14.41 -1.84 8.59
C LEU A 40 14.33 -0.31 8.59
N PRO A 41 14.64 0.37 7.47
CA PRO A 41 14.64 1.81 7.38
C PRO A 41 13.21 2.37 7.31
N LEU A 42 12.41 2.16 8.35
CA LEU A 42 11.03 2.63 8.41
C LEU A 42 10.91 3.77 9.41
N THR A 43 10.19 4.82 9.01
CA THR A 43 9.79 5.94 9.88
C THR A 43 8.41 5.69 10.51
N ASP A 44 7.56 4.95 9.82
CA ASP A 44 6.18 4.73 10.19
C ASP A 44 5.76 3.29 9.89
N ILE A 45 4.92 2.72 10.75
CA ILE A 45 4.33 1.38 10.60
C ILE A 45 2.81 1.50 10.63
N GLY A 46 2.15 1.04 9.57
CA GLY A 46 0.72 0.77 9.58
C GLY A 46 0.47 -0.65 10.13
N TYR A 47 -0.10 -0.75 11.33
CA TYR A 47 -0.40 -2.02 11.96
C TYR A 47 -1.84 -2.43 11.70
N PHE A 48 -2.01 -3.42 10.86
CA PHE A 48 -3.31 -4.00 10.55
C PHE A 48 -3.73 -4.99 11.62
N THR A 49 -4.89 -4.75 12.22
CA THR A 49 -5.61 -5.72 13.04
C THR A 49 -6.68 -6.44 12.20
N GLU A 50 -7.66 -7.05 12.83
CA GLU A 50 -8.81 -7.61 12.12
C GLU A 50 -9.70 -6.47 11.58
N ALA A 51 -10.39 -6.70 10.46
CA ALA A 51 -11.35 -5.74 9.91
C ALA A 51 -12.53 -5.49 10.89
N ILE A 52 -13.25 -4.39 10.71
CA ILE A 52 -14.51 -4.15 11.43
C ILE A 52 -15.42 -5.38 11.25
N SER A 53 -15.90 -5.92 12.36
CA SER A 53 -16.67 -7.16 12.35
C SER A 53 -17.99 -7.03 11.59
N ALA A 54 -18.59 -8.15 11.19
CA ALA A 54 -19.93 -8.16 10.56
C ALA A 54 -21.03 -7.56 11.47
N PHE A 55 -20.78 -7.47 12.77
CA PHE A 55 -21.65 -6.80 13.73
C PHE A 55 -21.32 -5.30 13.90
N SER A 56 -20.48 -4.77 13.00
CA SER A 56 -20.04 -3.37 13.05
C SER A 56 -19.38 -2.99 14.39
N GLU A 57 -18.46 -3.83 14.83
CA GLU A 57 -17.67 -3.61 16.02
C GLU A 57 -16.20 -3.48 15.67
N VAL A 58 -15.52 -2.54 16.32
CA VAL A 58 -14.07 -2.41 16.23
C VAL A 58 -13.45 -3.63 16.94
N PRO A 59 -12.56 -4.38 16.28
CA PRO A 59 -11.96 -5.56 16.88
C PRO A 59 -11.09 -5.19 18.08
N ALA A 60 -10.96 -6.13 19.02
CA ALA A 60 -10.07 -5.97 20.15
C ALA A 60 -8.62 -5.78 19.65
N THR A 61 -8.03 -4.66 19.98
CA THR A 61 -6.70 -4.26 19.50
C THR A 61 -5.72 -4.33 20.67
N PRO A 62 -4.57 -5.02 20.52
CA PRO A 62 -3.54 -5.01 21.55
C PRO A 62 -2.93 -3.62 21.66
N PRO A 63 -2.44 -3.20 22.83
CA PRO A 63 -1.66 -1.97 22.95
C PRO A 63 -0.37 -2.08 22.11
N LYS A 64 0.09 -0.97 21.51
CA LYS A 64 1.26 -0.99 20.62
C LYS A 64 2.52 -1.55 21.30
N GLU A 65 2.70 -1.27 22.57
CA GLU A 65 3.85 -1.67 23.37
C GLU A 65 4.02 -3.19 23.45
N LYS A 66 2.93 -3.96 23.21
CA LYS A 66 3.01 -5.41 23.22
C LYS A 66 3.93 -5.98 22.15
N TYR A 67 4.00 -5.32 20.99
CA TYR A 67 4.76 -5.82 19.83
C TYR A 67 5.79 -4.82 19.31
N PHE A 68 5.68 -3.55 19.71
CA PHE A 68 6.47 -2.44 19.17
C PHE A 68 7.13 -1.60 20.27
N SER A 69 7.46 -2.19 21.43
CA SER A 69 8.13 -1.49 22.54
C SER A 69 9.47 -0.87 22.13
N ASP A 70 10.23 -1.60 21.33
CA ASP A 70 11.58 -1.20 20.88
C ASP A 70 11.59 -0.66 19.45
N CYS A 71 10.40 -0.33 18.92
CA CYS A 71 10.26 0.20 17.57
C CYS A 71 10.60 1.69 17.52
N PRO A 72 11.61 2.11 16.73
CA PRO A 72 11.94 3.51 16.57
C PRO A 72 10.93 4.27 15.68
N ALA A 73 10.17 3.56 14.86
CA ALA A 73 9.15 4.13 13.98
C ALA A 73 7.86 4.47 14.75
N LYS A 74 7.11 5.45 14.25
CA LYS A 74 5.73 5.70 14.68
C LYS A 74 4.84 4.53 14.27
N VAL A 75 3.92 4.12 15.14
CA VAL A 75 3.00 3.01 14.85
C VAL A 75 1.56 3.50 14.80
N HIS A 76 0.93 3.32 13.65
CA HIS A 76 -0.44 3.74 13.36
C HIS A 76 -1.36 2.52 13.33
N LEU A 77 -2.45 2.56 14.09
CA LEU A 77 -3.48 1.53 13.98
C LEU A 77 -4.19 1.66 12.63
N VAL A 78 -4.30 0.57 11.88
CA VAL A 78 -5.05 0.56 10.61
C VAL A 78 -6.41 -0.12 10.82
N THR A 79 -7.48 0.58 10.44
CA THR A 79 -8.84 0.03 10.40
C THR A 79 -9.27 -0.23 8.96
N SER A 80 -9.80 -1.42 8.71
CA SER A 80 -10.35 -1.80 7.40
C SER A 80 -11.83 -2.19 7.49
N CYS A 81 -12.55 -2.01 6.40
CA CYS A 81 -13.93 -2.44 6.23
C CYS A 81 -14.14 -2.91 4.79
N ASP A 82 -14.44 -4.20 4.63
CA ASP A 82 -14.45 -4.89 3.34
C ASP A 82 -15.86 -5.07 2.75
N SER A 83 -16.82 -4.27 3.20
CA SER A 83 -18.21 -4.37 2.75
C SER A 83 -18.80 -3.02 2.39
N ARG A 84 -19.25 -2.88 1.14
CA ARG A 84 -19.90 -1.66 0.63
C ARG A 84 -21.17 -1.30 1.41
N SER A 85 -22.00 -2.28 1.74
CA SER A 85 -23.21 -2.06 2.54
C SER A 85 -22.87 -1.66 3.98
N GLN A 86 -21.83 -2.25 4.54
CA GLN A 86 -21.39 -1.91 5.88
C GLN A 86 -20.79 -0.51 5.94
N THR A 87 -19.90 -0.13 5.02
CA THR A 87 -19.33 1.23 4.97
C THR A 87 -20.45 2.27 4.85
N HIS A 88 -21.47 2.03 4.02
CA HIS A 88 -22.63 2.89 3.92
C HIS A 88 -23.32 3.10 5.28
N LEU A 89 -23.68 2.02 5.96
CA LEU A 89 -24.35 2.09 7.28
C LEU A 89 -23.48 2.78 8.36
N LEU A 90 -22.16 2.57 8.32
CA LEU A 90 -21.22 3.19 9.26
C LEU A 90 -21.06 4.70 9.04
N LEU A 91 -21.35 5.18 7.84
CA LEU A 91 -21.18 6.59 7.47
C LEU A 91 -22.47 7.42 7.63
N LEU A 92 -23.64 6.80 7.75
CA LEU A 92 -24.91 7.51 7.87
C LEU A 92 -25.02 8.28 9.19
N PRO A 93 -25.18 9.62 9.16
CA PRO A 93 -25.19 10.46 10.35
C PRO A 93 -26.41 10.21 11.26
N GLU A 94 -27.53 9.75 10.71
CA GLU A 94 -28.76 9.45 11.44
C GLU A 94 -28.71 8.14 12.23
N LEU A 95 -27.70 7.27 11.97
CA LEU A 95 -27.55 6.00 12.68
C LEU A 95 -26.62 6.15 13.89
N PRO A 96 -27.01 5.67 15.09
CA PRO A 96 -26.14 5.64 16.26
C PRO A 96 -24.82 4.89 16.03
N LEU A 97 -24.83 4.01 15.04
CA LEU A 97 -23.70 3.15 14.66
C LEU A 97 -22.46 3.95 14.27
N ARG A 98 -22.63 5.07 13.57
CA ARG A 98 -21.54 5.97 13.19
C ARG A 98 -20.75 6.45 14.41
N ASN A 99 -21.44 6.96 15.43
CA ASN A 99 -20.78 7.45 16.64
C ASN A 99 -20.14 6.31 17.44
N LYS A 100 -20.82 5.14 17.52
CA LYS A 100 -20.27 3.94 18.17
C LYS A 100 -18.93 3.52 17.54
N ILE A 101 -18.85 3.50 16.21
CA ILE A 101 -17.61 3.15 15.52
C ILE A 101 -16.52 4.22 15.72
N ILE A 102 -16.85 5.49 15.63
CA ILE A 102 -15.90 6.57 15.89
C ILE A 102 -15.31 6.42 17.29
N ASP A 103 -16.13 6.27 18.30
CA ASP A 103 -15.67 6.14 19.70
C ASP A 103 -14.83 4.88 19.90
N GLY A 104 -15.23 3.76 19.27
CA GLY A 104 -14.47 2.51 19.27
C GLY A 104 -13.09 2.65 18.62
N LEU A 105 -12.99 3.34 17.48
CA LEU A 105 -11.70 3.58 16.79
C LEU A 105 -10.78 4.50 17.61
N ILE A 106 -11.32 5.54 18.24
CA ILE A 106 -10.56 6.42 19.14
C ILE A 106 -10.04 5.64 20.33
N GLU A 107 -10.88 4.81 20.96
CA GLU A 107 -10.46 3.96 22.09
C GLU A 107 -9.35 2.97 21.67
N ALA A 108 -9.53 2.26 20.55
CA ALA A 108 -8.56 1.30 20.03
C ALA A 108 -7.20 1.94 19.68
N SER A 109 -7.21 3.21 19.25
CA SER A 109 -6.00 3.93 18.85
C SER A 109 -5.27 4.65 20.00
N LYS A 110 -5.72 4.53 21.25
CA LYS A 110 -5.16 5.30 22.38
C LYS A 110 -3.65 5.14 22.57
N THR A 111 -3.13 3.93 22.42
CA THR A 111 -1.70 3.66 22.61
C THR A 111 -0.87 3.89 21.33
N TYR A 112 -1.51 4.12 20.19
CA TYR A 112 -0.86 4.30 18.90
C TYR A 112 -0.55 5.78 18.62
N ASP A 113 0.40 6.02 17.72
CA ASP A 113 0.82 7.36 17.32
C ASP A 113 -0.15 8.00 16.31
N GLY A 114 -0.99 7.16 15.68
CA GLY A 114 -2.02 7.59 14.74
C GLY A 114 -3.06 6.53 14.45
N LEU A 115 -4.03 6.91 13.64
CA LEU A 115 -5.06 6.04 13.08
C LEU A 115 -5.05 6.16 11.56
N GLN A 116 -5.05 5.03 10.86
CA GLN A 116 -5.22 4.97 9.42
C GLN A 116 -6.58 4.37 9.07
N VAL A 117 -7.30 5.02 8.16
CA VAL A 117 -8.55 4.50 7.59
C VAL A 117 -8.24 3.91 6.22
N ASP A 118 -8.42 2.60 6.09
CA ASP A 118 -8.27 1.81 4.87
C ASP A 118 -9.61 1.16 4.51
N TRP A 119 -10.58 1.99 4.13
CA TRP A 119 -11.92 1.57 3.76
C TRP A 119 -12.07 1.66 2.23
N GLU A 120 -11.86 0.55 1.54
CA GLU A 120 -11.74 0.53 0.07
C GLU A 120 -13.08 0.51 -0.67
N LEU A 121 -14.18 0.23 0.00
CA LEU A 121 -15.50 0.03 -0.60
C LEU A 121 -16.51 1.14 -0.25
N VAL A 122 -16.05 2.37 -0.04
CA VAL A 122 -16.95 3.52 0.14
C VAL A 122 -17.62 3.86 -1.18
N SER A 123 -18.95 3.94 -1.16
CA SER A 123 -19.74 4.31 -2.34
C SER A 123 -19.53 5.77 -2.72
N PRO A 124 -19.56 6.12 -4.02
CA PRO A 124 -19.47 7.52 -4.44
C PRO A 124 -20.60 8.41 -3.86
N GLU A 125 -21.73 7.83 -3.53
CA GLU A 125 -22.88 8.50 -2.90
C GLU A 125 -22.62 8.87 -1.43
N ASP A 126 -21.62 8.25 -0.81
CA ASP A 126 -21.23 8.49 0.59
C ASP A 126 -20.06 9.47 0.72
N ASP A 127 -19.65 10.17 -0.35
CA ASP A 127 -18.45 11.01 -0.35
C ASP A 127 -18.48 12.09 0.74
N GLU A 128 -19.60 12.80 0.91
CA GLU A 128 -19.77 13.83 1.92
C GLU A 128 -19.81 13.25 3.34
N ASN A 129 -20.51 12.13 3.52
CA ASN A 129 -20.59 11.44 4.80
C ASN A 129 -19.21 10.90 5.23
N PHE A 130 -18.43 10.41 4.26
CA PHE A 130 -17.06 9.93 4.52
C PHE A 130 -16.13 11.07 4.95
N ILE A 131 -16.17 12.22 4.25
CA ILE A 131 -15.42 13.41 4.64
C ILE A 131 -15.79 13.86 6.05
N GLU A 132 -17.07 13.91 6.37
CA GLU A 132 -17.53 14.33 7.71
C GLU A 132 -17.11 13.32 8.80
N PHE A 133 -17.20 12.02 8.53
CA PHE A 133 -16.68 10.97 9.40
C PHE A 133 -15.20 11.18 9.72
N LEU A 134 -14.38 11.45 8.70
CA LEU A 134 -12.95 11.70 8.85
C LEU A 134 -12.65 12.97 9.63
N LYS A 135 -13.42 14.05 9.43
CA LYS A 135 -13.27 15.28 10.23
C LYS A 135 -13.54 15.05 11.72
N ILE A 136 -14.58 14.26 12.03
CA ILE A 136 -14.90 13.92 13.42
C ILE A 136 -13.76 13.07 14.02
N LEU A 137 -13.26 12.07 13.29
CA LEU A 137 -12.11 11.29 13.72
C LEU A 137 -10.89 12.17 13.99
N LYS A 138 -10.51 13.06 13.05
CA LYS A 138 -9.36 13.95 13.23
C LYS A 138 -9.53 14.86 14.44
N SER A 139 -10.71 15.43 14.63
CA SER A 139 -11.00 16.27 15.80
C SER A 139 -10.82 15.52 17.12
N LYS A 140 -11.25 14.24 17.19
CA LYS A 140 -11.12 13.41 18.40
C LYS A 140 -9.71 12.86 18.60
N LEU A 141 -8.94 12.66 17.53
CA LEU A 141 -7.54 12.20 17.60
C LEU A 141 -6.58 13.29 18.13
N GLY A 142 -6.96 14.57 18.02
CA GLY A 142 -6.11 15.69 18.45
C GLY A 142 -4.80 15.73 17.64
N GLU A 143 -3.67 15.70 18.34
CA GLU A 143 -2.33 15.78 17.74
C GLU A 143 -1.88 14.48 17.03
N LYS A 144 -2.60 13.38 17.24
CA LYS A 144 -2.28 12.11 16.57
C LYS A 144 -2.54 12.19 15.07
N THR A 145 -1.73 11.47 14.31
CA THR A 145 -1.85 11.41 12.84
C THR A 145 -3.12 10.69 12.42
N LEU A 146 -3.93 11.34 11.57
CA LEU A 146 -4.95 10.68 10.77
C LEU A 146 -4.41 10.46 9.37
N SER A 147 -4.29 9.21 8.94
CA SER A 147 -3.92 8.87 7.57
C SER A 147 -5.02 8.07 6.88
N ILE A 148 -5.04 8.09 5.55
CA ILE A 148 -6.04 7.40 4.73
C ILE A 148 -5.33 6.67 3.60
N ALA A 149 -5.60 5.37 3.43
CA ALA A 149 -5.20 4.63 2.24
C ALA A 149 -6.32 4.68 1.20
N ILE A 150 -5.99 5.04 -0.03
CA ILE A 150 -6.97 5.27 -1.09
C ILE A 150 -6.54 4.68 -2.44
N PRO A 151 -7.51 4.31 -3.29
CA PRO A 151 -7.23 3.76 -4.61
C PRO A 151 -6.48 4.74 -5.52
N ALA A 152 -5.62 4.18 -6.38
CA ALA A 152 -4.91 4.92 -7.41
C ALA A 152 -5.85 5.61 -8.41
N ARG A 153 -5.52 6.86 -8.76
CA ARG A 153 -6.22 7.66 -9.79
C ARG A 153 -5.20 8.36 -10.68
N ILE A 154 -5.55 8.52 -11.95
CA ILE A 154 -4.77 9.28 -12.94
C ILE A 154 -5.51 10.53 -13.41
N ARG A 155 -6.70 10.78 -12.88
CA ARG A 155 -7.57 11.92 -13.19
C ARG A 155 -8.68 12.06 -12.15
N THR A 156 -9.28 13.23 -12.06
CA THR A 156 -10.50 13.46 -11.28
C THR A 156 -11.68 12.68 -11.88
N LEU A 157 -12.44 12.02 -11.03
CA LEU A 157 -13.71 11.39 -11.39
C LEU A 157 -14.87 12.30 -10.98
N SER A 158 -15.97 12.25 -11.75
CA SER A 158 -17.15 13.08 -11.48
C SER A 158 -17.87 12.77 -10.18
N LYS A 159 -17.80 11.51 -9.74
CA LYS A 159 -18.27 11.00 -8.45
C LYS A 159 -17.21 10.08 -7.88
N ASP A 160 -16.62 10.46 -6.77
CA ASP A 160 -15.56 9.69 -6.12
C ASP A 160 -15.49 10.01 -4.63
N ALA A 161 -15.79 9.02 -3.80
CA ALA A 161 -15.60 9.12 -2.35
C ALA A 161 -14.12 9.35 -1.97
N TYR A 162 -13.20 9.01 -2.88
CA TYR A 162 -11.75 9.16 -2.71
C TYR A 162 -11.20 10.36 -3.47
N ASN A 163 -11.92 11.49 -3.46
CA ASN A 163 -11.42 12.72 -4.08
C ASN A 163 -10.19 13.23 -3.34
N TYR A 164 -9.04 13.23 -4.02
CA TYR A 164 -7.73 13.52 -3.43
C TYR A 164 -7.65 14.90 -2.76
N GLU A 165 -8.15 15.94 -3.43
CA GLU A 165 -8.13 17.30 -2.91
C GLU A 165 -9.00 17.44 -1.65
N LYS A 166 -10.22 16.85 -1.65
CA LYS A 166 -11.12 16.90 -0.49
C LYS A 166 -10.51 16.17 0.71
N LEU A 167 -9.94 14.98 0.50
CA LEU A 167 -9.34 14.17 1.56
C LEU A 167 -8.08 14.82 2.13
N ALA A 168 -7.25 15.44 1.29
CA ALA A 168 -6.05 16.14 1.73
C ALA A 168 -6.33 17.35 2.63
N LYS A 169 -7.55 17.90 2.62
CA LYS A 169 -7.97 18.98 3.54
C LYS A 169 -8.28 18.46 4.95
N VAL A 170 -8.47 17.16 5.12
CA VAL A 170 -8.89 16.54 6.39
C VAL A 170 -7.79 15.69 7.00
N ALA A 171 -7.16 14.83 6.20
CA ALA A 171 -6.13 13.91 6.66
C ALA A 171 -4.75 14.59 6.74
N ASP A 172 -3.91 14.07 7.63
CA ASP A 172 -2.51 14.47 7.73
C ASP A 172 -1.65 13.78 6.69
N LYS A 173 -1.98 12.52 6.33
CA LYS A 173 -1.30 11.73 5.29
C LYS A 173 -2.30 11.01 4.38
N ILE A 174 -1.97 10.97 3.10
CA ILE A 174 -2.73 10.27 2.07
C ILE A 174 -1.81 9.23 1.41
N ILE A 175 -2.11 7.97 1.64
CA ILE A 175 -1.39 6.85 1.06
C ILE A 175 -2.10 6.42 -0.22
N ILE A 176 -1.42 6.58 -1.36
CA ILE A 176 -1.95 6.15 -2.65
C ILE A 176 -1.55 4.69 -2.88
N MET A 177 -2.49 3.79 -2.97
CA MET A 177 -2.27 2.37 -3.31
C MET A 177 -1.95 2.23 -4.80
N ALA A 178 -0.71 2.60 -5.19
CA ALA A 178 -0.26 2.59 -6.58
C ALA A 178 0.19 1.17 -7.01
N TYR A 179 -0.66 0.20 -6.79
CA TYR A 179 -0.51 -1.21 -7.15
C TYR A 179 -1.86 -1.82 -7.54
N ASP A 180 -1.85 -3.13 -7.92
CA ASP A 180 -2.99 -3.83 -8.54
C ASP A 180 -3.44 -3.18 -9.87
N GLU A 181 -2.49 -2.69 -10.69
CA GLU A 181 -2.75 -2.34 -12.10
C GLU A 181 -3.37 -3.53 -12.83
N HIS A 182 -2.85 -4.72 -12.52
CA HIS A 182 -3.44 -6.01 -12.90
C HIS A 182 -3.79 -6.80 -11.64
N TRP A 183 -5.09 -6.96 -11.40
CA TRP A 183 -5.65 -7.61 -10.20
C TRP A 183 -6.14 -9.04 -10.50
N ALA A 184 -6.75 -9.68 -9.50
CA ALA A 184 -7.15 -11.09 -9.58
C ALA A 184 -7.98 -11.44 -10.83
N THR A 185 -8.95 -10.62 -11.22
CA THR A 185 -9.86 -10.91 -12.36
C THR A 185 -9.45 -10.20 -13.65
N SER A 186 -8.34 -9.49 -13.67
CA SER A 186 -7.79 -8.88 -14.87
C SER A 186 -7.01 -9.90 -15.74
N LYS A 187 -6.56 -9.45 -16.91
CA LYS A 187 -5.53 -10.17 -17.67
C LYS A 187 -4.21 -10.15 -16.92
N PRO A 188 -3.33 -11.17 -17.12
CA PRO A 188 -1.98 -11.15 -16.58
C PRO A 188 -1.19 -9.90 -17.00
N GLY A 189 -0.46 -9.31 -16.04
CA GLY A 189 0.38 -8.15 -16.27
C GLY A 189 1.11 -7.72 -15.01
N PRO A 190 1.95 -6.66 -15.07
CA PRO A 190 2.63 -6.10 -13.91
C PRO A 190 1.66 -5.71 -12.80
N ILE A 191 2.05 -5.91 -11.55
CA ILE A 191 1.27 -5.43 -10.40
C ILE A 191 1.23 -3.90 -10.40
N ALA A 192 2.33 -3.28 -10.83
CA ALA A 192 2.48 -1.84 -10.93
C ALA A 192 3.57 -1.50 -11.96
N SER A 193 3.18 -1.10 -13.17
CA SER A 193 4.16 -0.65 -14.16
C SER A 193 4.65 0.76 -13.83
N THR A 194 5.90 1.08 -14.19
CA THR A 194 6.52 2.38 -13.87
C THR A 194 5.78 3.54 -14.54
N ASP A 195 5.34 3.38 -15.76
CA ASP A 195 4.57 4.41 -16.48
C ASP A 195 3.20 4.69 -15.84
N TRP A 196 2.53 3.65 -15.40
CA TRP A 196 1.26 3.78 -14.70
C TRP A 196 1.45 4.46 -13.35
N CYS A 197 2.45 4.04 -12.58
CA CYS A 197 2.81 4.68 -11.31
C CYS A 197 3.21 6.14 -11.50
N LYS A 198 3.93 6.46 -12.58
CA LYS A 198 4.28 7.85 -12.90
C LYS A 198 3.04 8.70 -13.14
N LYS A 199 2.07 8.23 -13.94
CA LYS A 199 0.81 8.95 -14.17
C LYS A 199 0.02 9.19 -12.89
N ILE A 200 0.00 8.20 -11.98
CA ILE A 200 -0.65 8.34 -10.67
C ILE A 200 0.07 9.39 -9.83
N SER A 201 1.40 9.34 -9.75
CA SER A 201 2.16 10.29 -8.95
C SER A 201 2.07 11.72 -9.49
N ASP A 202 2.07 11.90 -10.81
CA ASP A 202 1.87 13.21 -11.44
C ASP A 202 0.48 13.80 -11.09
N TYR A 203 -0.56 12.97 -11.17
CA TYR A 203 -1.90 13.38 -10.77
C TYR A 203 -2.00 13.65 -9.26
N ALA A 204 -1.48 12.75 -8.43
CA ALA A 204 -1.52 12.90 -6.98
C ALA A 204 -0.82 14.20 -6.52
N LYS A 205 0.36 14.51 -7.04
CA LYS A 205 1.08 15.78 -6.78
C LYS A 205 0.28 17.02 -7.16
N SER A 206 -0.58 16.94 -8.16
CA SER A 206 -1.42 18.08 -8.57
C SER A 206 -2.59 18.33 -7.62
N GLN A 207 -2.92 17.37 -6.72
CA GLN A 207 -4.10 17.41 -5.87
C GLN A 207 -3.76 17.40 -4.36
N ILE A 208 -2.61 16.87 -3.98
CA ILE A 208 -2.21 16.61 -2.59
C ILE A 208 -0.90 17.35 -2.31
N PRO A 209 -0.81 18.13 -1.24
CA PRO A 209 0.44 18.76 -0.81
C PRO A 209 1.54 17.71 -0.59
N PRO A 210 2.80 18.01 -1.00
CA PRO A 210 3.91 17.04 -0.96
C PRO A 210 4.16 16.43 0.42
N GLU A 211 3.96 17.19 1.48
CA GLU A 211 4.15 16.74 2.87
C GLU A 211 3.07 15.76 3.35
N LYS A 212 1.95 15.65 2.62
CA LYS A 212 0.86 14.73 2.92
C LYS A 212 0.84 13.50 2.03
N LEU A 213 1.58 13.51 0.92
CA LEU A 213 1.52 12.48 -0.12
C LEU A 213 2.49 11.34 0.17
N VAL A 214 1.97 10.12 0.25
CA VAL A 214 2.75 8.87 0.36
C VAL A 214 2.40 7.97 -0.82
N MET A 215 3.41 7.52 -1.58
CA MET A 215 3.20 6.62 -2.73
C MET A 215 3.45 5.17 -2.36
N GLY A 216 2.47 4.31 -2.62
CA GLY A 216 2.53 2.87 -2.34
C GLY A 216 3.35 2.07 -3.35
N LEU A 217 4.06 1.07 -2.85
CA LEU A 217 4.77 0.03 -3.61
C LEU A 217 4.28 -1.34 -3.15
N SER A 218 4.10 -2.27 -4.10
CA SER A 218 3.75 -3.66 -3.80
C SER A 218 4.98 -4.51 -3.56
N PHE A 219 4.94 -5.33 -2.51
CA PHE A 219 5.97 -6.34 -2.22
C PHE A 219 5.53 -7.76 -2.57
N TYR A 220 4.45 -7.90 -3.32
CA TYR A 220 3.91 -9.18 -3.76
C TYR A 220 3.86 -9.29 -5.27
N GLY A 221 3.77 -10.51 -5.76
CA GLY A 221 3.47 -10.81 -7.14
C GLY A 221 2.11 -11.49 -7.31
N ARG A 222 1.72 -11.75 -8.54
CA ARG A 222 0.48 -12.46 -8.84
C ARG A 222 0.68 -13.44 -9.99
N ALA A 223 0.05 -14.60 -9.89
CA ALA A 223 0.06 -15.61 -10.94
C ALA A 223 -1.36 -15.92 -11.41
N TRP A 224 -1.52 -16.10 -12.72
CA TRP A 224 -2.77 -16.43 -13.40
C TRP A 224 -2.64 -17.71 -14.18
N ARG A 225 -3.73 -18.45 -14.27
CA ARG A 225 -3.89 -19.57 -15.20
C ARG A 225 -4.60 -19.08 -16.47
N ASP A 226 -4.33 -19.69 -17.60
CA ASP A 226 -4.93 -19.31 -18.88
C ASP A 226 -6.32 -19.91 -19.13
N ASP A 227 -6.74 -20.89 -18.32
CA ASP A 227 -8.01 -21.62 -18.45
C ASP A 227 -9.11 -21.16 -17.48
N THR A 228 -8.78 -20.30 -16.53
CA THR A 228 -9.74 -19.79 -15.52
C THR A 228 -9.53 -18.31 -15.24
N LEU A 229 -10.62 -17.64 -14.86
CA LEU A 229 -10.52 -16.31 -14.27
C LEU A 229 -10.01 -16.42 -12.82
N GLY A 230 -9.15 -15.52 -12.43
CA GLY A 230 -8.68 -15.39 -11.06
C GLY A 230 -7.18 -15.64 -10.89
N GLY A 231 -6.44 -14.56 -10.71
CA GLY A 231 -5.04 -14.58 -10.29
C GLY A 231 -4.93 -14.64 -8.78
N LYS A 232 -3.92 -15.35 -8.26
CA LYS A 232 -3.60 -15.42 -6.83
C LYS A 232 -2.34 -14.63 -6.52
N ALA A 233 -2.37 -13.87 -5.43
CA ALA A 233 -1.18 -13.18 -4.92
C ALA A 233 -0.19 -14.16 -4.29
N TYR A 234 1.09 -13.89 -4.44
CA TYR A 234 2.22 -14.66 -3.91
C TYR A 234 3.28 -13.72 -3.38
N ILE A 235 3.90 -14.09 -2.26
CA ILE A 235 5.08 -13.41 -1.73
C ILE A 235 6.31 -13.75 -2.57
N TYR A 236 7.29 -12.86 -2.62
CA TYR A 236 8.53 -13.05 -3.39
C TYR A 236 9.23 -14.38 -3.09
N PRO A 237 9.50 -14.76 -1.83
CA PRO A 237 10.17 -16.04 -1.55
C PRO A 237 9.42 -17.26 -2.09
N THR A 238 8.08 -17.22 -2.10
CA THR A 238 7.28 -18.31 -2.67
C THR A 238 7.46 -18.40 -4.19
N LEU A 239 7.50 -17.27 -4.87
CA LEU A 239 7.73 -17.25 -6.33
C LEU A 239 9.14 -17.73 -6.67
N GLN A 240 10.16 -17.37 -5.89
CA GLN A 240 11.52 -17.89 -6.05
C GLN A 240 11.55 -19.43 -5.90
N LYS A 241 10.92 -19.98 -4.87
CA LYS A 241 10.80 -21.43 -4.69
C LYS A 241 10.11 -22.11 -5.86
N ILE A 242 9.00 -21.54 -6.37
CA ILE A 242 8.30 -22.05 -7.56
C ILE A 242 9.23 -22.07 -8.78
N MET A 243 10.03 -21.03 -8.97
CA MET A 243 11.00 -20.96 -10.06
C MET A 243 12.07 -22.04 -9.94
N GLU A 244 12.64 -22.25 -8.76
CA GLU A 244 13.64 -23.30 -8.49
C GLU A 244 13.08 -24.70 -8.75
N GLU A 245 11.93 -25.05 -8.18
CA GLU A 245 11.27 -26.34 -8.34
C GLU A 245 10.94 -26.67 -9.80
N ASN A 246 10.66 -25.63 -10.61
CA ASN A 246 10.37 -25.77 -12.03
C ASN A 246 11.58 -25.50 -12.93
N LYS A 247 12.79 -25.32 -12.36
CA LYS A 247 14.06 -25.08 -13.07
C LYS A 247 14.01 -23.87 -14.02
N ILE A 248 13.29 -22.83 -13.63
CA ILE A 248 13.20 -21.58 -14.39
C ILE A 248 14.43 -20.75 -14.06
N LYS A 249 15.39 -20.74 -14.98
CA LYS A 249 16.65 -20.00 -14.79
C LYS A 249 16.57 -18.53 -15.22
N ASN A 250 15.71 -18.25 -16.20
CA ASN A 250 15.57 -16.93 -16.79
C ASN A 250 14.10 -16.49 -16.68
N HIS A 251 13.85 -15.41 -15.95
CA HIS A 251 12.61 -14.68 -16.03
C HIS A 251 12.74 -13.59 -17.10
N ARG A 252 11.65 -13.26 -17.75
CA ARG A 252 11.60 -12.13 -18.67
C ARG A 252 11.43 -10.85 -17.84
N ARG A 253 12.03 -9.77 -18.31
CA ARG A 253 11.75 -8.44 -17.79
C ARG A 253 11.10 -7.59 -18.87
N ASP A 254 10.17 -6.74 -18.48
CA ASP A 254 9.67 -5.68 -19.36
C ASP A 254 10.69 -4.54 -19.47
N GLU A 255 10.36 -3.51 -20.21
CA GLU A 255 11.22 -2.35 -20.44
C GLU A 255 11.57 -1.56 -19.15
N TYR A 256 10.83 -1.76 -18.07
CA TYR A 256 11.04 -1.15 -16.75
C TYR A 256 11.62 -2.12 -15.71
N GLY A 257 12.00 -3.31 -16.15
CA GLY A 257 12.63 -4.30 -15.30
C GLY A 257 11.67 -5.18 -14.49
N VAL A 258 10.33 -5.08 -14.68
CA VAL A 258 9.37 -5.93 -13.95
C VAL A 258 9.53 -7.38 -14.40
N PRO A 259 9.86 -8.31 -13.46
CA PRO A 259 10.08 -9.71 -13.81
C PRO A 259 8.78 -10.46 -14.02
N SER A 260 8.81 -11.41 -14.94
CA SER A 260 7.72 -12.36 -15.18
C SER A 260 8.25 -13.70 -15.66
N PHE A 261 7.51 -14.77 -15.38
CA PHE A 261 7.79 -16.09 -15.90
C PHE A 261 6.49 -16.84 -16.25
N THR A 262 6.60 -17.87 -17.08
CA THR A 262 5.47 -18.74 -17.41
C THR A 262 5.88 -20.20 -17.23
N ILE A 263 5.03 -20.98 -16.58
CA ILE A 263 5.14 -22.44 -16.46
C ILE A 263 4.12 -23.06 -17.40
N THR A 264 4.58 -23.94 -18.30
CA THR A 264 3.70 -24.67 -19.21
C THR A 264 3.72 -26.16 -18.86
N LYS A 265 2.62 -26.63 -18.23
CA LYS A 265 2.36 -28.06 -17.92
C LYS A 265 0.87 -28.31 -18.16
N LYS A 266 0.47 -28.76 -19.32
CA LYS A 266 -0.94 -28.88 -19.78
C LYS A 266 -1.67 -27.54 -19.95
N LEU A 267 -1.40 -26.58 -19.09
CA LEU A 267 -1.86 -25.17 -19.11
C LEU A 267 -0.71 -24.23 -18.81
N ASN A 268 -0.91 -22.95 -19.14
CA ASN A 268 0.06 -21.91 -18.81
C ASN A 268 -0.30 -21.24 -17.47
N ILE A 269 0.71 -21.09 -16.63
CA ILE A 269 0.68 -20.25 -15.44
C ILE A 269 1.68 -19.13 -15.66
N THR A 270 1.19 -17.90 -15.75
CA THR A 270 2.04 -16.71 -15.92
C THR A 270 2.05 -15.92 -14.62
N ALA A 271 3.23 -15.65 -14.09
CA ALA A 271 3.44 -14.81 -12.91
C ALA A 271 4.16 -13.52 -13.29
N PHE A 272 3.71 -12.42 -12.70
CA PHE A 272 4.41 -11.14 -12.61
C PHE A 272 4.65 -10.84 -11.14
N TYR A 273 5.79 -10.26 -10.81
CA TYR A 273 6.16 -9.97 -9.44
C TYR A 273 7.12 -8.78 -9.38
N ASP A 274 7.35 -8.29 -8.18
CA ASP A 274 8.36 -7.28 -7.92
C ASP A 274 9.57 -7.91 -7.25
N ASP A 275 10.75 -7.46 -7.65
CA ASP A 275 12.02 -7.79 -7.04
C ASP A 275 12.84 -6.50 -6.81
N GLU A 276 14.03 -6.63 -6.25
CA GLU A 276 14.98 -5.52 -6.06
C GLU A 276 15.01 -4.57 -7.25
N THR A 277 15.14 -5.12 -8.45
CA THR A 277 15.31 -4.33 -9.67
C THR A 277 14.08 -3.51 -10.04
N SER A 278 12.91 -4.14 -10.11
CA SER A 278 11.68 -3.45 -10.51
C SER A 278 11.22 -2.45 -9.45
N LEU A 279 11.39 -2.79 -8.18
CA LEU A 279 11.11 -1.88 -7.07
C LEU A 279 12.03 -0.64 -7.13
N PHE A 280 13.34 -0.84 -7.36
CA PHE A 280 14.27 0.27 -7.38
C PHE A 280 14.08 1.19 -8.60
N VAL A 281 13.73 0.67 -9.76
CA VAL A 281 13.37 1.49 -10.93
C VAL A 281 12.18 2.42 -10.61
N ARG A 282 11.12 1.92 -9.97
CA ARG A 282 9.99 2.75 -9.55
C ARG A 282 10.36 3.74 -8.45
N THR A 283 11.17 3.34 -7.50
CA THR A 283 11.69 4.21 -6.44
C THR A 283 12.47 5.39 -7.01
N LYS A 284 13.38 5.15 -7.96
CA LYS A 284 14.08 6.21 -8.69
C LYS A 284 13.11 7.11 -9.45
N MET A 285 12.10 6.55 -10.07
CA MET A 285 11.06 7.34 -10.76
C MET A 285 10.31 8.23 -9.77
N TYR A 286 9.90 7.71 -8.62
CA TYR A 286 9.25 8.51 -7.58
C TYR A 286 10.14 9.61 -7.03
N ALA A 287 11.41 9.32 -6.73
CA ALA A 287 12.38 10.32 -6.29
C ALA A 287 12.59 11.42 -7.34
N LYS A 288 12.75 11.04 -8.62
CA LYS A 288 12.82 12.00 -9.74
C LYS A 288 11.55 12.82 -9.89
N ASN A 289 10.41 12.25 -9.50
CA ASN A 289 9.12 12.94 -9.47
C ASN A 289 8.87 13.70 -8.16
N GLU A 290 9.93 13.91 -7.35
CA GLU A 290 9.90 14.70 -6.10
C GLU A 290 8.89 14.18 -5.06
N ILE A 291 8.60 12.87 -5.08
CA ILE A 291 7.84 12.23 -4.02
C ILE A 291 8.73 12.14 -2.77
N LYS A 292 8.19 12.51 -1.63
CA LYS A 292 8.94 12.58 -0.36
C LYS A 292 8.76 11.37 0.53
N ALA A 293 7.67 10.63 0.36
CA ALA A 293 7.32 9.50 1.21
C ALA A 293 6.83 8.30 0.39
N LEU A 294 7.23 7.11 0.81
CA LEU A 294 6.82 5.83 0.22
C LEU A 294 6.13 4.95 1.27
N SER A 295 5.27 4.05 0.81
CA SER A 295 4.74 2.97 1.63
C SER A 295 4.86 1.61 0.94
N PHE A 296 4.97 0.55 1.73
CA PHE A 296 5.28 -0.80 1.26
C PHE A 296 4.22 -1.82 1.72
N TRP A 297 3.47 -2.34 0.77
CA TRP A 297 2.48 -3.38 1.01
C TRP A 297 3.01 -4.73 0.60
N ARG A 298 3.42 -5.62 1.52
CA ARG A 298 3.65 -5.35 2.94
C ARG A 298 4.97 -5.99 3.38
N VAL A 299 5.51 -5.54 4.48
CA VAL A 299 6.77 -6.05 5.08
C VAL A 299 6.70 -7.58 5.27
N GLY A 300 7.80 -8.26 4.92
CA GLY A 300 7.93 -9.73 4.95
C GLY A 300 7.42 -10.43 3.68
N GLN A 301 7.13 -9.69 2.60
CA GLN A 301 6.76 -10.26 1.30
C GLN A 301 7.75 -9.94 0.19
N GLU A 302 8.64 -9.00 0.45
CA GLU A 302 9.60 -8.42 -0.50
C GLU A 302 10.76 -9.33 -0.88
N ASP A 303 11.51 -8.87 -1.86
CA ASP A 303 12.93 -9.20 -2.06
C ASP A 303 13.74 -8.37 -1.05
N GLU A 304 14.30 -9.03 -0.03
CA GLU A 304 15.03 -8.37 1.06
C GLU A 304 16.22 -7.52 0.57
N ALA A 305 16.79 -7.88 -0.60
CA ALA A 305 17.86 -7.12 -1.20
C ALA A 305 17.47 -5.67 -1.56
N TYR A 306 16.19 -5.37 -1.65
CA TYR A 306 15.71 -4.03 -1.97
C TYR A 306 15.99 -3.00 -0.86
N TRP A 307 15.95 -3.41 0.42
CA TRP A 307 16.08 -2.45 1.53
C TRP A 307 17.39 -1.68 1.55
N LYS A 308 18.48 -2.26 1.04
CA LYS A 308 19.80 -1.59 0.96
C LYS A 308 19.78 -0.32 0.09
N HIS A 309 18.81 -0.18 -0.80
CA HIS A 309 18.68 0.97 -1.71
C HIS A 309 17.94 2.16 -1.10
N LEU A 310 17.36 2.00 0.10
CA LEU A 310 16.57 3.02 0.76
C LEU A 310 17.31 3.65 1.91
N LYS A 311 17.21 4.97 2.02
CA LYS A 311 17.67 5.75 3.15
C LYS A 311 16.61 6.75 3.58
N ILE A 312 16.53 6.98 4.88
CA ILE A 312 15.76 8.08 5.46
C ILE A 312 16.61 9.34 5.35
N LYS A 313 16.02 10.39 4.78
CA LYS A 313 16.66 11.70 4.71
C LYS A 313 16.76 12.28 6.11
N GLU A 314 17.96 12.75 6.47
CA GLU A 314 18.15 13.48 7.72
C GLU A 314 17.35 14.78 7.69
N THR A 315 16.38 14.90 8.57
CA THR A 315 15.60 16.12 8.82
C THR A 315 15.92 16.65 10.23
N GLU A 316 15.60 17.91 10.48
CA GLU A 316 15.80 18.47 11.82
C GLU A 316 14.97 17.76 12.91
N GLU A 317 13.86 17.13 12.53
CA GLU A 317 13.00 16.34 13.42
C GLU A 317 13.56 14.94 13.76
N ASN A 318 14.52 14.44 12.96
CA ASN A 318 15.16 13.12 13.13
C ASN A 318 16.54 13.20 13.80
N LYS A 319 16.95 14.40 14.26
CA LYS A 319 18.13 14.65 15.09
C LYS A 319 17.77 14.71 16.55
#